data_6044128e7b5fb60f74d5469f36c10680
#
_entry.id   6044128e7b5fb60f74d5469f36c10680
#
_cell.length_a   1.000
_cell.length_b   1.000
_cell.length_c   1.000
_cell.angle_alpha   90.00
_cell.angle_beta   90.00
_cell.angle_gamma   90.00
#
_symmetry.space_group_name_H-M   'P 1'
#
loop_
_entity.id
_entity.type
_entity.pdbx_description
1 polymer ?
#
loop_
_entity_poly.entity_id
_entity_poly.type
_entity_poly.pdbx_seq_one_letter_code
_entity_poly.pdbx_strand_id
1 'polypeptide(L)'
;MLRNTKAQMIAVLAVGGLLGYTASWSRLDLFHSAKAEPSRQSVKEKTAGIAPHPSTSTFVAAIKPAPKEGTCCAAGSAKSRLVALANVDAKLASLQADGKKPNILFIMGDDVGWFNIGAYHQGIMSGKTPNLDKLAREGMRFTDYYAEASCTAGRANFITGEIPLRTGLTTVGQAGADVGMPAQACTIATALKAQGYVTGQFGKNHLGDLNKFLPTLHGFDEFFGYLYHLDAMSDPFWYSFPSDPTFFQTYGPRNLVHCWATDTDDETVMPRWGKVGKQRVVDEGPLRPFKNMEGRQHWQAGPPGSKYDMETFDEVLVENTNRFMDDAKKSGKPFFIWHNTTRMHVFTFLSPKYQESMNYQTNYGLEEAGMKQMDDSIGAIMKHLDDIGEADNTLVVFSTDNGAEVFTWPDGGMTPFKATKGTVMEGGFRVPCIARWPGKIKPGTIQNGLFSGLDWFPTMLAAAGNPNITDELLNGVKLGDRTYKNHLDGYNQLDLLLDKGPSKRQELFYFGGPHLGAVRIGDFKYQFYQQPQGWPGPKTTTDMPTIVNIRQDPFERTPSIGQQSLNDLGGGYMNDFYAREFWRFVFVQKEVAKLAQTAINYPPMQDPASFNLDAIKKQIDAVIKAHHGD
;
A
#
# COMPACT_ATOMS: atom_id res chain seq x y z
N MET A 1 27.08 53.12 -26.70
CA MET A 1 27.84 52.21 -25.83
C MET A 1 27.01 50.97 -25.56
N LEU A 2 26.69 50.19 -26.57
CA LEU A 2 25.92 48.92 -26.45
C LEU A 2 26.44 47.91 -27.48
N ARG A 3 27.74 47.54 -27.35
CA ARG A 3 28.38 46.52 -28.18
C ARG A 3 29.48 45.89 -27.35
N ASN A 4 29.17 44.89 -26.49
CA ASN A 4 30.21 43.94 -26.02
C ASN A 4 29.66 42.83 -25.08
N THR A 5 28.38 42.79 -24.77
CA THR A 5 27.86 41.80 -23.82
C THR A 5 27.84 40.37 -24.39
N LYS A 6 27.60 40.18 -25.67
CA LYS A 6 27.61 38.83 -26.30
C LYS A 6 29.04 38.28 -26.45
N ALA A 7 30.02 39.12 -26.75
CA ALA A 7 31.43 38.69 -26.85
C ALA A 7 32.01 38.33 -25.46
N GLN A 8 31.62 39.06 -24.42
CA GLN A 8 32.04 38.75 -23.05
C GLN A 8 31.40 37.45 -22.52
N MET A 9 30.12 37.17 -22.83
CA MET A 9 29.49 35.88 -22.47
C MET A 9 30.12 34.69 -23.18
N ILE A 10 30.50 34.84 -24.46
CA ILE A 10 31.18 33.75 -25.21
C ILE A 10 32.59 33.54 -24.65
N ALA A 11 33.30 34.57 -24.25
CA ALA A 11 34.62 34.45 -23.63
C ALA A 11 34.55 33.76 -22.24
N VAL A 12 33.54 34.07 -21.42
CA VAL A 12 33.32 33.42 -20.10
C VAL A 12 32.96 31.97 -20.26
N LEU A 13 32.14 31.61 -21.24
CA LEU A 13 31.78 30.19 -21.52
C LEU A 13 32.96 29.40 -22.09
N ALA A 14 33.82 30.03 -22.92
CA ALA A 14 35.02 29.39 -23.45
C ALA A 14 36.09 29.14 -22.37
N VAL A 15 36.30 30.11 -21.47
CA VAL A 15 37.25 29.99 -20.34
C VAL A 15 36.72 28.99 -19.30
N GLY A 16 35.41 28.98 -19.01
CA GLY A 16 34.78 27.98 -18.12
C GLY A 16 34.87 26.54 -18.66
N GLY A 17 34.69 26.37 -19.98
CA GLY A 17 34.85 25.08 -20.65
C GLY A 17 36.29 24.58 -20.64
N LEU A 18 37.30 25.49 -20.86
CA LEU A 18 38.71 25.10 -20.81
C LEU A 18 39.19 24.77 -19.40
N LEU A 19 38.74 25.49 -18.37
CA LEU A 19 39.06 25.18 -16.97
C LEU A 19 38.42 23.90 -16.49
N GLY A 20 37.19 23.58 -16.93
CA GLY A 20 36.56 22.31 -16.67
C GLY A 20 37.27 21.12 -17.32
N TYR A 21 37.75 21.31 -18.55
CA TYR A 21 38.51 20.30 -19.30
C TYR A 21 39.89 20.03 -18.71
N THR A 22 40.62 21.05 -18.30
CA THR A 22 41.94 20.89 -17.65
C THR A 22 41.84 20.31 -16.25
N ALA A 23 40.74 20.59 -15.49
CA ALA A 23 40.51 20.00 -14.18
C ALA A 23 40.12 18.51 -14.27
N SER A 24 39.48 18.05 -15.34
CA SER A 24 39.20 16.63 -15.57
C SER A 24 40.43 15.84 -15.99
N TRP A 25 41.38 16.48 -16.68
CA TRP A 25 42.64 15.85 -17.12
C TRP A 25 43.65 15.70 -15.98
N SER A 26 43.71 16.65 -15.03
CA SER A 26 44.60 16.58 -13.88
C SER A 26 44.18 15.55 -12.81
N ARG A 27 42.96 14.98 -12.88
CA ARG A 27 42.53 13.90 -11.99
C ARG A 27 42.89 12.49 -12.49
N LEU A 28 43.37 12.36 -13.73
CA LEU A 28 43.74 11.05 -14.30
C LEU A 28 45.17 10.60 -13.97
N ASP A 29 46.04 11.50 -13.45
CA ASP A 29 47.45 11.16 -13.13
C ASP A 29 47.72 10.79 -11.67
N LEU A 30 46.68 10.77 -10.79
CA LEU A 30 46.85 10.47 -9.36
C LEU A 30 46.70 8.99 -8.98
N PHE A 31 46.48 8.10 -9.95
CA PHE A 31 46.31 6.67 -9.69
C PHE A 31 47.37 5.74 -10.30
N HIS A 32 48.54 6.29 -10.73
CA HIS A 32 49.65 5.50 -11.24
C HIS A 32 50.92 5.67 -10.41
N SER A 33 50.91 5.17 -9.15
CA SER A 33 52.15 4.69 -8.53
C SER A 33 51.84 3.95 -7.20
N ALA A 34 51.44 2.71 -7.32
CA ALA A 34 51.67 1.72 -6.27
C ALA A 34 51.93 0.37 -6.97
N LYS A 35 53.15 0.22 -7.49
CA LYS A 35 53.68 -1.10 -7.83
C LYS A 35 54.06 -1.78 -6.53
N ALA A 36 53.23 -2.74 -6.09
CA ALA A 36 53.65 -3.71 -5.08
C ALA A 36 54.47 -4.79 -5.75
N GLU A 37 55.74 -4.91 -5.38
CA GLU A 37 56.56 -6.05 -5.75
C GLU A 37 56.05 -7.34 -5.11
N PRO A 38 56.02 -8.47 -5.83
CA PRO A 38 55.65 -9.75 -5.24
C PRO A 38 56.84 -10.33 -4.49
N SER A 39 56.75 -10.41 -3.17
CA SER A 39 57.68 -11.19 -2.34
C SER A 39 57.49 -12.69 -2.65
N ARG A 40 58.48 -13.29 -3.30
CA ARG A 40 58.61 -14.74 -3.44
C ARG A 40 59.03 -15.31 -2.09
N GLN A 41 58.09 -15.92 -1.38
CA GLN A 41 58.43 -16.94 -0.37
C GLN A 41 58.15 -18.32 -0.96
N SER A 42 59.23 -19.08 -1.17
CA SER A 42 59.23 -20.46 -1.56
C SER A 42 58.66 -21.33 -0.44
N VAL A 43 57.50 -21.93 -0.64
CA VAL A 43 56.99 -23.01 0.20
C VAL A 43 57.41 -24.32 -0.42
N LYS A 44 58.25 -25.07 0.28
CA LYS A 44 58.67 -26.44 -0.07
C LYS A 44 57.45 -27.37 0.01
N GLU A 45 57.07 -27.94 -1.12
CA GLU A 45 56.13 -29.06 -1.16
C GLU A 45 56.72 -30.28 -0.39
N LYS A 46 55.98 -30.73 0.60
CA LYS A 46 56.10 -32.07 1.15
C LYS A 46 55.01 -32.92 0.51
N THR A 47 55.43 -33.74 -0.43
CA THR A 47 54.64 -34.87 -0.97
C THR A 47 54.40 -35.89 0.14
N ALA A 48 53.17 -36.03 0.61
CA ALA A 48 52.72 -37.16 1.43
C ALA A 48 51.85 -38.05 0.50
N GLY A 49 52.27 -39.32 0.40
CA GLY A 49 51.69 -40.30 -0.49
C GLY A 49 50.24 -40.64 -0.18
N ILE A 50 49.48 -40.78 -1.25
CA ILE A 50 48.09 -41.25 -1.24
C ILE A 50 48.13 -42.79 -1.18
N ALA A 51 47.61 -43.37 -0.11
CA ALA A 51 47.33 -44.81 -0.03
C ALA A 51 45.97 -45.10 -0.68
N PRO A 52 45.79 -46.24 -1.36
CA PRO A 52 44.57 -46.56 -2.08
C PRO A 52 43.42 -46.94 -1.14
N HIS A 53 42.23 -46.43 -1.45
CA HIS A 53 40.99 -46.79 -0.75
C HIS A 53 40.61 -48.28 -1.04
N PRO A 54 40.17 -49.03 -0.04
CA PRO A 54 39.60 -50.33 -0.23
C PRO A 54 38.12 -50.23 -0.65
N SER A 55 37.75 -51.15 -1.53
CA SER A 55 36.46 -51.40 -2.12
C SER A 55 35.31 -51.58 -1.14
N THR A 56 34.17 -51.06 -1.55
CA THR A 56 32.79 -51.34 -1.14
C THR A 56 32.57 -52.62 -0.32
N SER A 57 32.16 -52.49 0.92
CA SER A 57 31.42 -53.51 1.64
C SER A 57 30.07 -52.94 2.08
N THR A 58 29.02 -53.60 1.59
CA THR A 58 27.61 -53.38 1.94
C THR A 58 27.37 -53.64 3.43
N PHE A 59 27.17 -52.60 4.21
CA PHE A 59 26.62 -52.73 5.55
C PHE A 59 25.09 -52.69 5.51
N VAL A 60 24.48 -53.86 5.58
CA VAL A 60 23.08 -54.00 5.97
C VAL A 60 23.00 -53.82 7.48
N ALA A 61 22.66 -52.63 7.94
CA ALA A 61 22.38 -52.41 9.34
C ALA A 61 20.96 -52.93 9.65
N ALA A 62 20.89 -53.93 10.51
CA ALA A 62 19.65 -54.43 11.08
C ALA A 62 18.96 -53.31 11.88
N ILE A 63 17.79 -52.87 11.42
CA ILE A 63 16.92 -51.94 12.11
C ILE A 63 16.32 -52.66 13.31
N LYS A 64 16.73 -52.28 14.52
CA LYS A 64 16.01 -52.65 15.74
C LYS A 64 14.63 -51.98 15.72
N PRO A 65 13.56 -52.69 16.05
CA PRO A 65 12.22 -52.07 16.15
C PRO A 65 12.24 -51.02 17.28
N ALA A 66 11.69 -49.82 16.95
CA ALA A 66 11.50 -48.76 17.92
C ALA A 66 10.56 -49.22 19.07
N PRO A 67 10.76 -48.67 20.28
CA PRO A 67 9.85 -48.97 21.39
C PRO A 67 8.43 -48.50 21.01
N LYS A 68 7.42 -49.32 21.31
CA LYS A 68 6.01 -48.96 21.15
C LYS A 68 5.72 -47.74 22.02
N GLU A 69 5.45 -46.60 21.35
CA GLU A 69 4.92 -45.43 22.04
C GLU A 69 3.58 -45.74 22.71
N GLY A 70 3.49 -45.32 23.96
CA GLY A 70 2.30 -45.54 24.79
C GLY A 70 1.08 -44.80 24.20
N THR A 71 0.02 -45.57 23.95
CA THR A 71 -1.23 -45.16 23.35
C THR A 71 -2.16 -44.32 24.27
N CYS A 72 -1.62 -43.41 25.10
CA CYS A 72 -2.47 -42.70 26.07
C CYS A 72 -2.91 -41.28 25.66
N CYS A 73 -2.33 -40.66 24.64
CA CYS A 73 -2.64 -39.25 24.27
C CYS A 73 -3.29 -39.06 22.88
N ALA A 74 -3.32 -40.08 22.01
CA ALA A 74 -3.80 -39.93 20.64
C ALA A 74 -5.34 -39.99 20.50
N ALA A 75 -6.04 -40.75 21.34
CA ALA A 75 -7.48 -40.93 21.23
C ALA A 75 -8.29 -39.72 21.73
N GLY A 76 -7.78 -38.96 22.71
CA GLY A 76 -8.44 -37.75 23.21
C GLY A 76 -8.37 -36.58 22.25
N SER A 77 -7.22 -36.42 21.54
CA SER A 77 -7.02 -35.33 20.60
C SER A 77 -7.79 -35.50 19.29
N ALA A 78 -7.95 -36.74 18.82
CA ALA A 78 -8.75 -37.03 17.61
C ALA A 78 -10.24 -36.82 17.85
N LYS A 79 -10.74 -37.23 19.03
CA LYS A 79 -12.15 -37.04 19.41
C LYS A 79 -12.49 -35.58 19.67
N SER A 80 -11.58 -34.80 20.28
CA SER A 80 -11.73 -33.36 20.47
C SER A 80 -11.71 -32.61 19.14
N ARG A 81 -10.85 -33.01 18.19
CA ARG A 81 -10.80 -32.45 16.83
C ARG A 81 -12.07 -32.77 16.04
N LEU A 82 -12.58 -34.02 16.13
CA LEU A 82 -13.82 -34.40 15.45
C LEU A 82 -15.04 -33.67 16.01
N VAL A 83 -15.14 -33.48 17.32
CA VAL A 83 -16.22 -32.71 17.96
C VAL A 83 -16.10 -31.22 17.62
N ALA A 84 -14.88 -30.66 17.57
CA ALA A 84 -14.68 -29.28 17.13
C ALA A 84 -15.06 -29.09 15.66
N LEU A 85 -14.67 -30.01 14.77
CA LEU A 85 -15.05 -30.00 13.36
C LEU A 85 -16.58 -30.18 13.18
N ALA A 86 -17.21 -31.08 13.89
CA ALA A 86 -18.67 -31.27 13.82
C ALA A 86 -19.46 -30.06 14.35
N ASN A 87 -18.94 -29.35 15.36
CA ASN A 87 -19.53 -28.10 15.85
C ASN A 87 -19.33 -26.94 14.85
N VAL A 88 -18.19 -26.91 14.13
CA VAL A 88 -17.95 -25.98 13.05
C VAL A 88 -18.90 -26.25 11.89
N ASP A 89 -19.07 -27.50 11.48
CA ASP A 89 -19.97 -27.88 10.38
C ASP A 89 -21.44 -27.60 10.71
N ALA A 90 -21.88 -27.83 11.94
CA ALA A 90 -23.24 -27.53 12.39
C ALA A 90 -23.50 -26.00 12.44
N LYS A 91 -22.51 -25.23 12.89
CA LYS A 91 -22.58 -23.75 12.91
C LYS A 91 -22.51 -23.15 11.49
N LEU A 92 -21.73 -23.76 10.61
CA LEU A 92 -21.71 -23.47 9.18
C LEU A 92 -23.05 -23.68 8.50
N ALA A 93 -23.71 -24.81 8.77
CA ALA A 93 -25.03 -25.13 8.23
C ALA A 93 -26.09 -24.13 8.72
N SER A 94 -26.03 -23.67 9.97
CA SER A 94 -26.92 -22.63 10.50
C SER A 94 -26.71 -21.26 9.87
N LEU A 95 -25.46 -20.85 9.68
CA LEU A 95 -25.12 -19.57 9.01
C LEU A 95 -25.47 -19.56 7.51
N GLN A 96 -25.48 -20.74 6.86
CA GLN A 96 -25.94 -20.88 5.48
C GLN A 96 -27.49 -20.91 5.37
N ALA A 97 -28.20 -21.32 6.42
CA ALA A 97 -29.64 -21.37 6.43
C ALA A 97 -30.30 -19.99 6.65
N ASP A 98 -29.62 -19.05 7.31
CA ASP A 98 -30.21 -17.76 7.70
C ASP A 98 -30.22 -16.70 6.59
N GLY A 99 -29.55 -16.90 5.44
CA GLY A 99 -29.49 -15.91 4.36
C GLY A 99 -28.92 -14.53 4.78
N LYS A 100 -28.30 -14.46 5.97
CA LYS A 100 -27.75 -13.23 6.54
C LYS A 100 -26.52 -12.78 5.73
N LYS A 101 -26.54 -11.55 5.22
CA LYS A 101 -25.38 -10.96 4.55
C LYS A 101 -24.23 -10.80 5.54
N PRO A 102 -22.97 -11.05 5.12
CA PRO A 102 -21.82 -10.86 6.01
C PRO A 102 -21.59 -9.39 6.30
N ASN A 103 -21.10 -9.09 7.50
CA ASN A 103 -20.44 -7.82 7.75
C ASN A 103 -19.06 -7.81 7.06
N ILE A 104 -18.57 -6.63 6.72
CA ILE A 104 -17.28 -6.46 6.06
C ILE A 104 -16.48 -5.40 6.84
N LEU A 105 -15.33 -5.78 7.35
CA LEU A 105 -14.37 -4.91 8.01
C LEU A 105 -13.05 -4.95 7.24
N PHE A 106 -12.68 -3.85 6.60
CA PHE A 106 -11.38 -3.70 5.99
C PHE A 106 -10.52 -2.76 6.83
N ILE A 107 -9.41 -3.27 7.36
CA ILE A 107 -8.44 -2.53 8.14
C ILE A 107 -7.25 -2.25 7.23
N MET A 108 -6.96 -0.97 7.01
CA MET A 108 -5.86 -0.53 6.15
C MET A 108 -4.79 0.17 6.99
N GLY A 109 -3.60 -0.43 7.03
CA GLY A 109 -2.39 0.23 7.49
C GLY A 109 -1.94 1.32 6.53
N ASP A 110 -0.98 2.11 6.94
CA ASP A 110 -0.35 3.17 6.15
C ASP A 110 1.15 2.88 6.08
N ASP A 111 1.70 2.68 4.89
CA ASP A 111 3.12 2.36 4.65
C ASP A 111 3.64 1.06 5.28
N VAL A 112 2.77 0.12 5.65
CA VAL A 112 3.16 -1.13 6.32
C VAL A 112 3.79 -2.11 5.33
N GLY A 113 5.02 -2.50 5.59
CA GLY A 113 5.72 -3.50 4.78
C GLY A 113 5.54 -4.93 5.26
N TRP A 114 5.99 -5.87 4.44
CA TRP A 114 5.96 -7.30 4.77
C TRP A 114 6.68 -7.62 6.08
N PHE A 115 7.83 -6.98 6.32
CA PHE A 115 8.65 -7.27 7.48
C PHE A 115 8.19 -6.58 8.76
N ASN A 116 7.17 -5.73 8.69
CA ASN A 116 6.56 -5.14 9.87
C ASN A 116 5.66 -6.11 10.66
N ILE A 117 5.23 -7.25 10.06
CA ILE A 117 4.26 -8.16 10.65
C ILE A 117 4.92 -9.50 10.98
N GLY A 118 4.75 -10.00 12.20
CA GLY A 118 5.31 -11.26 12.67
C GLY A 118 4.92 -12.47 11.82
N ALA A 119 3.68 -12.55 11.36
CA ALA A 119 3.18 -13.62 10.49
C ALA A 119 3.94 -13.71 9.15
N TYR A 120 4.51 -12.60 8.66
CA TYR A 120 5.32 -12.56 7.44
C TYR A 120 6.81 -12.63 7.75
N HIS A 121 7.27 -11.91 8.77
CA HIS A 121 8.66 -11.88 9.19
C HIS A 121 8.86 -12.68 10.48
N GLN A 122 8.99 -13.98 10.36
CA GLN A 122 9.11 -14.92 11.48
C GLN A 122 10.51 -14.91 12.15
N GLY A 123 11.18 -13.76 12.16
CA GLY A 123 12.46 -13.46 12.78
C GLY A 123 12.33 -12.33 13.79
N ILE A 124 12.88 -11.14 13.50
CA ILE A 124 12.91 -9.98 14.40
C ILE A 124 11.52 -9.54 14.86
N MET A 125 10.51 -9.60 13.99
CA MET A 125 9.13 -9.21 14.30
C MET A 125 8.30 -10.35 14.92
N SER A 126 8.85 -11.56 15.06
CA SER A 126 8.12 -12.70 15.63
C SER A 126 7.58 -12.38 17.03
N GLY A 127 6.25 -12.52 17.20
CA GLY A 127 5.55 -12.24 18.44
C GLY A 127 5.34 -10.76 18.79
N LYS A 128 5.77 -9.82 17.95
CA LYS A 128 5.58 -8.38 18.19
C LYS A 128 4.23 -7.87 17.69
N THR A 129 3.56 -8.62 16.79
CA THR A 129 2.21 -8.33 16.29
C THR A 129 1.26 -9.50 16.53
N PRO A 130 0.98 -9.87 17.80
CA PRO A 130 0.29 -11.12 18.14
C PRO A 130 -1.16 -11.17 17.64
N ASN A 131 -1.85 -10.04 17.50
CA ASN A 131 -3.23 -9.98 17.01
C ASN A 131 -3.29 -10.21 15.50
N LEU A 132 -2.41 -9.57 14.72
CA LEU A 132 -2.25 -9.82 13.29
C LEU A 132 -1.77 -11.26 13.02
N ASP A 133 -0.86 -11.78 13.86
CA ASP A 133 -0.40 -13.17 13.77
C ASP A 133 -1.55 -14.14 14.06
N LYS A 134 -2.44 -13.82 15.01
CA LYS A 134 -3.67 -14.58 15.29
C LYS A 134 -4.61 -14.53 14.10
N LEU A 135 -4.86 -13.33 13.54
CA LEU A 135 -5.70 -13.14 12.36
C LEU A 135 -5.20 -14.00 11.18
N ALA A 136 -3.89 -14.07 10.96
CA ALA A 136 -3.27 -14.90 9.93
C ALA A 136 -3.44 -16.41 10.19
N ARG A 137 -3.35 -16.85 11.44
CA ARG A 137 -3.56 -18.25 11.81
C ARG A 137 -5.03 -18.68 11.68
N GLU A 138 -5.95 -17.77 11.99
CA GLU A 138 -7.40 -18.02 11.91
C GLU A 138 -7.97 -17.79 10.50
N GLY A 139 -7.19 -17.21 9.59
CA GLY A 139 -7.59 -16.86 8.25
C GLY A 139 -6.63 -17.33 7.17
N MET A 140 -6.53 -16.53 6.12
CA MET A 140 -5.69 -16.71 4.94
C MET A 140 -4.66 -15.60 4.85
N ARG A 141 -3.40 -15.95 4.61
CA ARG A 141 -2.29 -15.04 4.38
C ARG A 141 -1.89 -15.05 2.91
N PHE A 142 -1.87 -13.88 2.27
CA PHE A 142 -1.49 -13.74 0.87
C PHE A 142 0.00 -13.49 0.71
N THR A 143 0.62 -14.14 -0.26
CA THR A 143 2.04 -13.93 -0.60
C THR A 143 2.23 -13.16 -1.90
N ASP A 144 1.20 -13.07 -2.73
CA ASP A 144 1.17 -12.37 -4.00
C ASP A 144 0.04 -11.33 -4.05
N TYR A 145 0.01 -10.46 -3.04
CA TYR A 145 -0.95 -9.36 -2.93
C TYR A 145 -0.29 -8.03 -3.25
N TYR A 146 -0.99 -7.21 -4.04
CA TYR A 146 -0.47 -5.97 -4.59
C TYR A 146 -1.42 -4.80 -4.33
N ALA A 147 -0.86 -3.73 -3.76
CA ALA A 147 -1.48 -2.41 -3.66
C ALA A 147 -0.99 -1.50 -4.80
N GLU A 148 -0.77 -0.22 -4.53
CA GLU A 148 -0.25 0.75 -5.49
C GLU A 148 1.04 1.42 -5.00
N ALA A 149 1.64 2.28 -5.85
CA ALA A 149 2.91 2.91 -5.53
C ALA A 149 2.81 3.94 -4.39
N SER A 150 1.63 4.52 -4.14
CA SER A 150 1.45 5.60 -3.15
C SER A 150 0.06 5.58 -2.52
N CYS A 151 -0.07 6.23 -1.35
CA CYS A 151 -1.28 6.16 -0.53
C CYS A 151 -2.56 6.59 -1.27
N THR A 152 -2.59 7.73 -1.94
CA THR A 152 -3.77 8.18 -2.68
C THR A 152 -4.16 7.17 -3.77
N ALA A 153 -3.17 6.68 -4.52
CA ALA A 153 -3.40 5.69 -5.57
C ALA A 153 -3.94 4.36 -5.01
N GLY A 154 -3.33 3.84 -3.92
CA GLY A 154 -3.76 2.59 -3.31
C GLY A 154 -5.14 2.68 -2.65
N ARG A 155 -5.45 3.81 -2.02
CA ARG A 155 -6.77 4.05 -1.43
C ARG A 155 -7.85 4.20 -2.49
N ALA A 156 -7.56 4.93 -3.60
CA ALA A 156 -8.46 5.03 -4.75
C ALA A 156 -8.67 3.67 -5.43
N ASN A 157 -7.59 2.94 -5.70
CA ASN A 157 -7.59 1.59 -6.26
C ASN A 157 -8.51 0.65 -5.48
N PHE A 158 -8.34 0.59 -4.15
CA PHE A 158 -9.15 -0.24 -3.28
C PHE A 158 -10.64 0.14 -3.32
N ILE A 159 -10.95 1.43 -3.08
CA ILE A 159 -12.34 1.83 -2.87
C ILE A 159 -13.16 1.90 -4.16
N THR A 160 -12.51 2.04 -5.33
CA THR A 160 -13.18 2.11 -6.64
C THR A 160 -13.06 0.83 -7.47
N GLY A 161 -12.09 -0.05 -7.18
CA GLY A 161 -11.78 -1.20 -8.03
C GLY A 161 -11.21 -0.82 -9.39
N GLU A 162 -10.75 0.43 -9.55
CA GLU A 162 -10.22 1.00 -10.79
C GLU A 162 -8.74 1.36 -10.65
N ILE A 163 -7.95 1.18 -11.71
CA ILE A 163 -6.57 1.66 -11.73
C ILE A 163 -6.53 3.18 -11.56
N PRO A 164 -5.46 3.73 -10.92
CA PRO A 164 -5.36 5.16 -10.62
C PRO A 164 -5.49 6.08 -11.85
N LEU A 165 -5.13 5.58 -13.03
CA LEU A 165 -5.28 6.31 -14.28
C LEU A 165 -6.73 6.71 -14.56
N ARG A 166 -7.74 5.86 -14.23
CA ARG A 166 -9.15 6.13 -14.51
C ARG A 166 -9.72 7.20 -13.61
N THR A 167 -9.38 7.14 -12.32
CA THR A 167 -9.83 8.12 -11.33
C THR A 167 -9.05 9.44 -11.39
N GLY A 168 -7.85 9.46 -11.99
CA GLY A 168 -6.91 10.57 -11.92
C GLY A 168 -6.17 10.69 -10.57
N LEU A 169 -6.49 9.84 -9.60
CA LEU A 169 -5.87 9.83 -8.27
C LEU A 169 -4.56 9.04 -8.27
N THR A 170 -3.60 9.50 -9.06
CA THR A 170 -2.33 8.81 -9.34
C THR A 170 -1.24 9.08 -8.31
N THR A 171 -1.38 10.13 -7.51
CA THR A 171 -0.47 10.51 -6.41
C THR A 171 -1.20 11.45 -5.44
N VAL A 172 -0.53 11.85 -4.37
CA VAL A 172 -1.08 12.75 -3.35
C VAL A 172 -1.42 14.13 -3.91
N GLY A 173 -2.55 14.68 -3.48
CA GLY A 173 -2.97 16.05 -3.74
C GLY A 173 -2.54 17.01 -2.63
N GLN A 174 -2.51 18.31 -2.95
CA GLN A 174 -2.23 19.37 -1.99
C GLN A 174 -3.51 19.87 -1.33
N ALA A 175 -3.35 20.54 -0.18
CA ALA A 175 -4.46 21.13 0.55
C ALA A 175 -5.22 22.18 -0.29
N GLY A 176 -6.54 22.01 -0.40
CA GLY A 176 -7.42 22.88 -1.20
C GLY A 176 -7.36 22.64 -2.70
N ALA A 177 -6.65 21.61 -3.16
CA ALA A 177 -6.60 21.28 -4.59
C ALA A 177 -7.95 20.78 -5.09
N ASP A 178 -8.32 21.17 -6.32
CA ASP A 178 -9.53 20.67 -6.99
C ASP A 178 -9.27 19.31 -7.66
N VAL A 179 -8.65 18.40 -6.89
CA VAL A 179 -8.38 17.00 -7.27
C VAL A 179 -8.76 16.11 -6.09
N GLY A 180 -9.63 15.15 -6.33
CA GLY A 180 -10.12 14.24 -5.30
C GLY A 180 -11.05 13.19 -5.91
N MET A 181 -11.79 12.47 -5.07
CA MET A 181 -12.70 11.40 -5.50
C MET A 181 -13.73 11.95 -6.52
N PRO A 182 -13.68 11.50 -7.79
CA PRO A 182 -14.61 11.98 -8.80
C PRO A 182 -16.03 11.53 -8.50
N ALA A 183 -17.01 12.41 -8.73
CA ALA A 183 -18.42 12.08 -8.53
C ALA A 183 -18.92 10.93 -9.43
N GLN A 184 -18.21 10.66 -10.53
CA GLN A 184 -18.51 9.59 -11.50
C GLN A 184 -17.97 8.22 -11.04
N ALA A 185 -16.99 8.19 -10.11
CA ALA A 185 -16.45 6.94 -9.61
C ALA A 185 -17.45 6.27 -8.66
N CYS A 186 -17.78 5.02 -8.95
CA CYS A 186 -18.52 4.18 -8.02
C CYS A 186 -17.57 3.66 -6.95
N THR A 187 -17.95 3.74 -5.67
CA THR A 187 -17.18 3.19 -4.57
C THR A 187 -17.79 1.89 -4.06
N ILE A 188 -16.98 1.06 -3.38
CA ILE A 188 -17.46 -0.12 -2.63
C ILE A 188 -18.60 0.30 -1.69
N ALA A 189 -18.44 1.44 -0.99
CA ALA A 189 -19.45 1.94 -0.05
C ALA A 189 -20.77 2.25 -0.77
N THR A 190 -20.74 2.95 -1.93
CA THR A 190 -21.92 3.22 -2.74
C THR A 190 -22.64 1.93 -3.17
N ALA A 191 -21.88 0.95 -3.65
CA ALA A 191 -22.44 -0.29 -4.15
C ALA A 191 -22.99 -1.19 -3.02
N LEU A 192 -22.31 -1.27 -1.87
CA LEU A 192 -22.78 -2.02 -0.69
C LEU A 192 -23.98 -1.34 -0.02
N LYS A 193 -24.03 -0.01 0.01
CA LYS A 193 -25.19 0.73 0.52
C LYS A 193 -26.45 0.39 -0.27
N ALA A 194 -26.34 0.26 -1.60
CA ALA A 194 -27.44 -0.20 -2.46
C ALA A 194 -27.85 -1.66 -2.17
N GLN A 195 -26.97 -2.46 -1.51
CA GLN A 195 -27.25 -3.80 -1.02
C GLN A 195 -27.82 -3.83 0.41
N GLY A 196 -28.07 -2.66 1.03
CA GLY A 196 -28.66 -2.53 2.36
C GLY A 196 -27.66 -2.46 3.51
N TYR A 197 -26.38 -2.27 3.22
CA TYR A 197 -25.35 -2.06 4.25
C TYR A 197 -25.42 -0.65 4.83
N VAL A 198 -25.04 -0.52 6.10
CA VAL A 198 -24.57 0.76 6.67
C VAL A 198 -23.06 0.83 6.49
N THR A 199 -22.55 2.03 6.22
CA THR A 199 -21.18 2.21 5.72
C THR A 199 -20.44 3.28 6.50
N GLY A 200 -19.29 2.94 7.10
CA GLY A 200 -18.47 3.84 7.91
C GLY A 200 -17.02 3.86 7.45
N GLN A 201 -16.39 5.03 7.50
CA GLN A 201 -14.95 5.17 7.29
C GLN A 201 -14.34 5.95 8.45
N PHE A 202 -13.28 5.39 9.05
CA PHE A 202 -12.62 5.97 10.22
C PHE A 202 -11.12 6.03 9.99
N GLY A 203 -10.51 7.23 10.16
CA GLY A 203 -9.09 7.50 9.97
C GLY A 203 -8.75 8.22 8.68
N LYS A 204 -7.62 7.88 8.06
CA LYS A 204 -7.12 8.53 6.85
C LYS A 204 -8.02 8.29 5.63
N ASN A 205 -8.43 9.37 4.94
CA ASN A 205 -9.10 9.27 3.64
C ASN A 205 -8.13 9.43 2.47
N HIS A 206 -7.44 10.55 2.38
CA HIS A 206 -6.43 10.91 1.37
C HIS A 206 -6.93 10.88 -0.09
N LEU A 207 -8.21 11.19 -0.30
CA LEU A 207 -8.86 11.21 -1.62
C LEU A 207 -9.49 12.60 -1.94
N GLY A 208 -8.83 13.66 -1.47
CA GLY A 208 -9.26 15.06 -1.64
C GLY A 208 -9.92 15.61 -0.39
N ASP A 209 -9.84 16.93 -0.23
CA ASP A 209 -10.23 17.64 1.00
C ASP A 209 -11.37 18.66 0.82
N LEU A 210 -11.78 18.97 -0.42
CA LEU A 210 -12.97 19.78 -0.65
C LEU A 210 -14.23 19.02 -0.22
N ASN A 211 -15.27 19.75 0.19
CA ASN A 211 -16.53 19.14 0.63
C ASN A 211 -17.10 18.13 -0.37
N LYS A 212 -16.97 18.41 -1.67
CA LYS A 212 -17.43 17.51 -2.74
C LYS A 212 -16.67 16.18 -2.83
N PHE A 213 -15.52 16.05 -2.19
CA PHE A 213 -14.68 14.84 -2.17
C PHE A 213 -14.80 14.03 -0.88
N LEU A 214 -15.55 14.53 0.11
CA LEU A 214 -15.69 13.85 1.40
C LEU A 214 -16.41 12.50 1.25
N PRO A 215 -16.01 11.47 2.02
CA PRO A 215 -16.53 10.11 1.91
C PRO A 215 -18.05 10.01 1.96
N THR A 216 -18.71 10.88 2.70
CA THR A 216 -20.18 10.90 2.87
C THR A 216 -20.93 11.28 1.59
N LEU A 217 -20.28 11.93 0.61
CA LEU A 217 -20.82 12.12 -0.73
C LEU A 217 -20.47 10.99 -1.71
N HIS A 218 -19.70 10.00 -1.25
CA HIS A 218 -19.22 8.85 -2.04
C HIS A 218 -19.62 7.51 -1.41
N GLY A 219 -20.81 7.46 -0.78
CA GLY A 219 -21.46 6.24 -0.34
C GLY A 219 -21.31 5.91 1.16
N PHE A 220 -20.44 6.57 1.90
CA PHE A 220 -20.34 6.37 3.35
C PHE A 220 -21.47 7.10 4.10
N ASP A 221 -22.05 6.45 5.11
CA ASP A 221 -23.02 7.08 6.01
C ASP A 221 -22.33 7.96 7.04
N GLU A 222 -21.15 7.57 7.48
CA GLU A 222 -20.34 8.31 8.46
C GLU A 222 -18.86 8.27 8.10
N PHE A 223 -18.18 9.40 8.32
CA PHE A 223 -16.73 9.54 8.23
C PHE A 223 -16.21 10.36 9.42
N PHE A 224 -15.17 9.84 10.08
CA PHE A 224 -14.39 10.59 11.07
C PHE A 224 -12.90 10.37 10.83
N GLY A 225 -12.13 11.47 10.61
CA GLY A 225 -10.70 11.35 10.38
C GLY A 225 -10.05 12.55 9.72
N TYR A 226 -8.92 12.30 9.07
CA TYR A 226 -8.10 13.30 8.37
C TYR A 226 -7.98 12.97 6.87
N LEU A 227 -7.57 14.00 6.09
CA LEU A 227 -7.76 13.99 4.64
C LEU A 227 -6.44 13.97 3.84
N TYR A 228 -5.29 13.81 4.53
CA TYR A 228 -3.95 13.88 3.95
C TYR A 228 -3.06 12.70 4.41
N HIS A 229 -1.74 12.77 4.12
CA HIS A 229 -0.72 12.02 4.83
C HIS A 229 -0.56 12.55 6.26
N LEU A 230 -0.08 11.71 7.17
CA LEU A 230 -0.10 12.03 8.61
C LEU A 230 0.78 13.24 8.95
N ASP A 231 2.00 13.32 8.38
CA ASP A 231 2.96 14.39 8.61
C ASP A 231 2.41 15.77 8.21
N ALA A 232 1.59 15.87 7.15
CA ALA A 232 0.94 17.13 6.79
C ALA A 232 0.06 17.68 7.91
N MET A 233 -0.55 16.82 8.72
CA MET A 233 -1.34 17.25 9.88
C MET A 233 -0.45 17.85 10.97
N SER A 234 0.86 17.54 10.99
CA SER A 234 1.82 18.11 11.93
C SER A 234 2.43 19.44 11.47
N ASP A 235 2.34 19.78 10.17
CA ASP A 235 2.98 20.97 9.58
C ASP A 235 2.71 22.26 10.38
N PRO A 236 1.46 22.57 10.77
CA PRO A 236 1.16 23.83 11.48
C PRO A 236 1.82 23.93 12.87
N PHE A 237 2.38 22.86 13.37
CA PHE A 237 3.01 22.79 14.69
C PHE A 237 4.54 22.90 14.64
N TRP A 238 5.18 22.83 13.46
CA TRP A 238 6.62 23.07 13.33
C TRP A 238 6.95 24.55 13.43
N TYR A 239 8.06 24.91 14.09
CA TYR A 239 8.53 26.31 14.14
C TYR A 239 8.81 26.92 12.77
N SER A 240 9.07 26.12 11.75
CA SER A 240 9.26 26.57 10.37
C SER A 240 7.94 26.96 9.69
N PHE A 241 6.81 26.55 10.21
CA PHE A 241 5.49 26.95 9.67
C PHE A 241 5.14 28.35 10.15
N PRO A 242 4.68 29.27 9.27
CA PRO A 242 4.31 30.61 9.68
C PRO A 242 3.25 30.61 10.78
N SER A 243 3.51 31.36 11.87
CA SER A 243 2.59 31.47 13.00
C SER A 243 1.39 32.39 12.75
N ASP A 244 1.34 33.03 11.58
CA ASP A 244 0.21 33.87 11.15
C ASP A 244 -1.04 32.99 10.94
N PRO A 245 -2.14 33.23 11.68
CA PRO A 245 -3.37 32.49 11.50
C PRO A 245 -3.95 32.56 10.08
N THR A 246 -3.71 33.68 9.37
CA THR A 246 -4.15 33.88 7.98
C THR A 246 -3.43 32.91 7.05
N PHE A 247 -2.14 32.65 7.31
CA PHE A 247 -1.37 31.69 6.54
C PHE A 247 -1.94 30.27 6.70
N PHE A 248 -2.23 29.85 7.94
CA PHE A 248 -2.85 28.55 8.19
C PHE A 248 -4.22 28.42 7.49
N GLN A 249 -5.07 29.45 7.60
CA GLN A 249 -6.39 29.44 6.96
C GLN A 249 -6.32 29.35 5.44
N THR A 250 -5.26 29.89 4.84
CA THR A 250 -5.08 29.92 3.37
C THR A 250 -4.37 28.69 2.84
N TYR A 251 -3.33 28.20 3.52
CA TYR A 251 -2.42 27.19 3.00
C TYR A 251 -2.32 25.94 3.89
N GLY A 252 -2.72 25.99 5.15
CA GLY A 252 -2.61 24.86 6.06
C GLY A 252 -3.52 23.69 5.69
N PRO A 253 -3.27 22.50 6.21
CA PRO A 253 -4.15 21.35 6.01
C PRO A 253 -5.52 21.62 6.62
N ARG A 254 -6.55 21.02 6.06
CA ARG A 254 -7.87 21.00 6.68
C ARG A 254 -7.80 20.24 8.01
N ASN A 255 -8.51 20.71 9.01
CA ASN A 255 -8.65 20.04 10.30
C ASN A 255 -9.25 18.62 10.16
N LEU A 256 -9.22 17.88 11.25
CA LEU A 256 -10.04 16.67 11.38
C LEU A 256 -11.50 17.01 11.12
N VAL A 257 -12.20 16.14 10.42
CA VAL A 257 -13.63 16.31 10.12
C VAL A 257 -14.44 15.10 10.57
N HIS A 258 -15.64 15.36 11.09
CA HIS A 258 -16.65 14.35 11.34
C HIS A 258 -17.84 14.64 10.44
N CYS A 259 -18.19 13.71 9.57
CA CYS A 259 -19.21 13.91 8.56
C CYS A 259 -20.27 12.80 8.63
N TRP A 260 -21.50 13.17 8.32
CA TRP A 260 -22.64 12.24 8.17
C TRP A 260 -23.38 12.54 6.88
N ALA A 261 -23.71 11.50 6.13
CA ALA A 261 -24.57 11.64 4.95
C ALA A 261 -25.99 12.08 5.38
N THR A 262 -26.61 12.94 4.59
CA THR A 262 -27.98 13.42 4.80
C THR A 262 -28.79 13.33 3.52
N ASP A 263 -30.12 13.28 3.65
CA ASP A 263 -31.03 13.36 2.49
C ASP A 263 -31.25 14.80 2.03
N THR A 264 -31.02 15.77 2.92
CA THR A 264 -31.16 17.20 2.66
C THR A 264 -29.86 17.77 2.10
N ASP A 265 -29.94 18.53 1.02
CA ASP A 265 -28.83 19.27 0.41
C ASP A 265 -28.58 20.58 1.19
N ASP A 266 -27.43 20.68 1.84
CA ASP A 266 -27.00 21.89 2.55
C ASP A 266 -26.28 22.82 1.57
N GLU A 267 -26.95 23.95 1.26
CA GLU A 267 -26.46 24.97 0.32
C GLU A 267 -25.32 25.84 0.91
N THR A 268 -24.95 25.64 2.17
CA THR A 268 -23.89 26.41 2.81
C THR A 268 -22.57 26.23 2.07
N VAL A 269 -21.93 27.34 1.72
CA VAL A 269 -20.61 27.36 1.11
C VAL A 269 -19.57 27.67 2.18
N MET A 270 -18.73 26.70 2.51
CA MET A 270 -17.61 26.90 3.41
C MET A 270 -16.46 27.58 2.67
N PRO A 271 -15.86 28.66 3.22
CA PRO A 271 -14.66 29.25 2.64
C PRO A 271 -13.59 28.19 2.37
N ARG A 272 -12.93 28.25 1.21
CA ARG A 272 -11.91 27.30 0.74
C ARG A 272 -12.40 25.87 0.45
N TRP A 273 -13.43 25.37 1.18
CA TRP A 273 -13.84 23.96 1.08
C TRP A 273 -15.06 23.72 0.18
N GLY A 274 -15.74 24.80 -0.24
CA GLY A 274 -16.88 24.73 -1.14
C GLY A 274 -18.21 24.38 -0.48
N LYS A 275 -19.22 24.08 -1.32
CA LYS A 275 -20.58 23.74 -0.87
C LYS A 275 -20.58 22.45 -0.03
N VAL A 276 -21.35 22.44 1.06
CA VAL A 276 -21.48 21.28 1.94
C VAL A 276 -22.15 20.11 1.25
N GLY A 277 -23.30 20.33 0.60
CA GLY A 277 -24.01 19.26 -0.12
C GLY A 277 -24.87 18.36 0.78
N LYS A 278 -25.15 17.12 0.34
CA LYS A 278 -25.97 16.15 1.09
C LYS A 278 -25.19 15.50 2.25
N GLN A 279 -24.67 16.32 3.13
CA GLN A 279 -23.94 15.87 4.32
C GLN A 279 -23.95 16.92 5.41
N ARG A 280 -23.73 16.47 6.65
CA ARG A 280 -23.38 17.34 7.78
C ARG A 280 -21.88 17.23 7.99
N VAL A 281 -21.19 18.36 8.12
CA VAL A 281 -19.73 18.42 8.36
C VAL A 281 -19.47 19.17 9.65
N VAL A 282 -18.70 18.57 10.55
CA VAL A 282 -18.23 19.18 11.79
C VAL A 282 -16.70 19.24 11.74
N ASP A 283 -16.16 20.42 12.00
CA ASP A 283 -14.73 20.65 12.18
C ASP A 283 -14.35 20.23 13.61
N GLU A 284 -13.45 19.24 13.73
CA GLU A 284 -12.99 18.69 15.02
C GLU A 284 -11.68 19.32 15.52
N GLY A 285 -11.19 20.33 14.80
CA GLY A 285 -9.92 20.98 15.09
C GLY A 285 -8.71 20.27 14.52
N PRO A 286 -7.52 20.88 14.63
CA PRO A 286 -6.28 20.32 14.14
C PRO A 286 -5.81 19.13 14.98
N LEU A 287 -5.19 18.15 14.33
CA LEU A 287 -4.55 16.99 14.96
C LEU A 287 -3.13 17.38 15.37
N ARG A 288 -2.88 17.58 16.67
CA ARG A 288 -1.55 17.95 17.16
C ARG A 288 -0.63 16.72 17.27
N PRO A 289 0.70 16.91 17.14
CA PRO A 289 1.65 15.81 17.28
C PRO A 289 1.64 15.15 18.66
N PHE A 290 1.61 15.97 19.72
CA PHE A 290 1.72 15.53 21.11
C PHE A 290 0.60 16.09 21.96
N LYS A 291 0.19 15.35 22.97
CA LYS A 291 -0.76 15.82 23.99
C LYS A 291 -0.22 17.05 24.72
N ASN A 292 1.07 17.02 25.08
CA ASN A 292 1.76 18.16 25.68
C ASN A 292 2.83 18.71 24.72
N MET A 293 2.65 19.94 24.24
CA MET A 293 3.56 20.64 23.33
C MET A 293 4.60 21.50 24.05
N GLU A 294 4.43 21.75 25.39
CA GLU A 294 5.33 22.61 26.13
C GLU A 294 6.76 22.05 26.21
N GLY A 295 7.75 22.93 26.04
CA GLY A 295 9.17 22.60 26.16
C GLY A 295 9.74 21.71 25.05
N ARG A 296 8.98 21.39 24.02
CA ARG A 296 9.45 20.58 22.90
C ARG A 296 10.16 21.45 21.89
N GLN A 297 11.45 21.19 21.66
CA GLN A 297 12.24 21.86 20.63
C GLN A 297 11.65 21.56 19.24
N HIS A 298 11.77 22.53 18.35
CA HIS A 298 11.27 22.50 16.98
C HIS A 298 9.74 22.57 16.82
N TRP A 299 8.98 22.56 17.91
CA TRP A 299 7.51 22.58 17.90
C TRP A 299 6.94 23.84 18.51
N GLN A 300 5.91 24.40 17.87
CA GLN A 300 5.12 25.52 18.36
C GLN A 300 3.71 25.04 18.80
N ALA A 301 2.97 25.89 19.50
CA ALA A 301 1.64 25.55 19.97
C ALA A 301 0.64 25.20 18.83
N GLY A 302 0.92 25.68 17.62
CA GLY A 302 0.06 25.48 16.45
C GLY A 302 -1.28 26.21 16.53
N PRO A 303 -2.20 25.93 15.60
CA PRO A 303 -3.52 26.54 15.61
C PRO A 303 -4.33 26.09 16.85
N PRO A 304 -5.20 26.98 17.39
CA PRO A 304 -6.05 26.64 18.55
C PRO A 304 -7.13 25.62 18.20
N GLY A 305 -7.69 24.97 19.24
CA GLY A 305 -8.84 24.08 19.10
C GLY A 305 -8.52 22.61 18.93
N SER A 306 -7.23 22.21 19.04
CA SER A 306 -6.83 20.80 19.00
C SER A 306 -7.43 20.01 20.16
N LYS A 307 -8.32 19.07 19.86
CA LYS A 307 -8.92 18.14 20.83
C LYS A 307 -8.14 16.82 20.90
N TYR A 308 -7.51 16.43 19.80
CA TYR A 308 -6.87 15.15 19.59
C TYR A 308 -5.38 15.31 19.31
N ASP A 309 -4.62 14.26 19.61
CA ASP A 309 -3.20 14.18 19.36
C ASP A 309 -2.82 12.85 18.65
N MET A 310 -1.71 12.87 17.92
CA MET A 310 -1.25 11.71 17.14
C MET A 310 -0.76 10.56 18.02
N GLU A 311 -0.42 10.83 19.30
CA GLU A 311 0.02 9.79 20.23
C GLU A 311 -1.10 8.77 20.50
N THR A 312 -2.36 9.24 20.57
CA THR A 312 -3.53 8.44 20.97
C THR A 312 -4.66 8.40 19.94
N PHE A 313 -4.46 8.94 18.75
CA PHE A 313 -5.54 9.07 17.76
C PHE A 313 -6.07 7.72 17.27
N ASP A 314 -5.23 6.69 17.16
CA ASP A 314 -5.70 5.36 16.75
C ASP A 314 -6.67 4.74 17.77
N GLU A 315 -6.50 5.02 19.07
CA GLU A 315 -7.46 4.61 20.10
C GLU A 315 -8.81 5.28 19.90
N VAL A 316 -8.83 6.58 19.53
CA VAL A 316 -10.07 7.31 19.20
C VAL A 316 -10.74 6.73 17.95
N LEU A 317 -9.95 6.33 16.95
CA LEU A 317 -10.48 5.67 15.76
C LEU A 317 -11.11 4.30 16.09
N VAL A 318 -10.51 3.53 17.00
CA VAL A 318 -11.06 2.27 17.51
C VAL A 318 -12.41 2.50 18.20
N GLU A 319 -12.50 3.51 19.07
CA GLU A 319 -13.75 3.85 19.77
C GLU A 319 -14.88 4.17 18.78
N ASN A 320 -14.61 4.98 17.75
CA ASN A 320 -15.60 5.32 16.72
C ASN A 320 -15.98 4.09 15.87
N THR A 321 -15.03 3.24 15.53
CA THR A 321 -15.28 2.00 14.80
C THR A 321 -16.17 1.05 15.59
N ASN A 322 -15.88 0.84 16.88
CA ASN A 322 -16.65 -0.02 17.77
C ASN A 322 -18.07 0.51 17.98
N ARG A 323 -18.22 1.82 18.23
CA ARG A 323 -19.53 2.47 18.32
C ARG A 323 -20.36 2.25 17.05
N PHE A 324 -19.74 2.42 15.87
CA PHE A 324 -20.44 2.23 14.60
C PHE A 324 -20.90 0.77 14.39
N MET A 325 -20.10 -0.21 14.82
CA MET A 325 -20.50 -1.62 14.82
C MET A 325 -21.70 -1.87 15.74
N ASP A 326 -21.72 -1.27 16.94
CA ASP A 326 -22.85 -1.36 17.87
C ASP A 326 -24.13 -0.78 17.27
N ASP A 327 -24.03 0.37 16.61
CA ASP A 327 -25.16 1.04 15.98
C ASP A 327 -25.69 0.24 14.77
N ALA A 328 -24.79 -0.33 13.96
CA ALA A 328 -25.14 -1.22 12.86
C ALA A 328 -25.89 -2.46 13.39
N LYS A 329 -25.38 -3.11 14.44
CA LYS A 329 -26.01 -4.26 15.08
C LYS A 329 -27.41 -3.90 15.63
N LYS A 330 -27.54 -2.79 16.33
CA LYS A 330 -28.86 -2.28 16.83
C LYS A 330 -29.85 -2.06 15.69
N SER A 331 -29.38 -1.59 14.54
CA SER A 331 -30.24 -1.37 13.35
C SER A 331 -30.63 -2.66 12.61
N GLY A 332 -30.00 -3.79 12.95
CA GLY A 332 -30.20 -5.08 12.27
C GLY A 332 -29.64 -5.12 10.85
N LYS A 333 -28.78 -4.17 10.45
CA LYS A 333 -28.21 -4.09 9.13
C LYS A 333 -26.77 -4.59 9.12
N PRO A 334 -26.30 -5.23 8.03
CA PRO A 334 -24.88 -5.52 7.85
C PRO A 334 -24.10 -4.22 7.70
N PHE A 335 -22.85 -4.21 8.15
CA PHE A 335 -21.96 -3.06 8.01
C PHE A 335 -20.84 -3.32 7.01
N PHE A 336 -20.41 -2.24 6.35
CA PHE A 336 -19.11 -2.10 5.73
C PHE A 336 -18.33 -1.01 6.46
N ILE A 337 -17.21 -1.38 7.03
CA ILE A 337 -16.30 -0.44 7.70
C ILE A 337 -14.95 -0.46 7.00
N TRP A 338 -14.45 0.74 6.67
CA TRP A 338 -13.09 0.96 6.23
C TRP A 338 -12.33 1.69 7.35
N HIS A 339 -11.61 0.91 8.16
CA HIS A 339 -10.79 1.42 9.28
C HIS A 339 -9.36 1.67 8.80
N ASN A 340 -8.91 2.91 8.90
CA ASN A 340 -7.62 3.38 8.39
C ASN A 340 -6.74 3.85 9.55
N THR A 341 -5.72 3.07 9.91
CA THR A 341 -4.80 3.42 11.00
C THR A 341 -3.87 4.57 10.60
N THR A 342 -3.23 5.21 11.58
CA THR A 342 -2.20 6.24 11.33
C THR A 342 -0.82 5.62 11.11
N ARG A 343 -0.59 4.40 11.63
CA ARG A 343 0.70 3.70 11.55
C ARG A 343 0.81 2.89 10.27
N MET A 344 2.00 2.76 9.68
CA MET A 344 3.31 3.30 10.16
C MET A 344 3.75 4.55 9.40
N HIS A 345 2.82 5.40 8.95
CA HIS A 345 3.19 6.64 8.25
C HIS A 345 3.97 7.56 9.18
N VAL A 346 4.96 8.25 8.63
CA VAL A 346 5.69 9.29 9.35
C VAL A 346 4.76 10.47 9.69
N PHE A 347 4.96 11.16 10.79
CA PHE A 347 5.87 10.76 11.86
C PHE A 347 5.14 9.89 12.88
N THR A 348 5.86 8.88 13.40
CA THR A 348 5.29 7.98 14.41
C THR A 348 5.38 8.60 15.80
N PHE A 349 4.27 9.11 16.30
CA PHE A 349 4.14 9.60 17.68
C PHE A 349 3.45 8.53 18.53
N LEU A 350 4.18 7.96 19.47
CA LEU A 350 3.69 6.86 20.31
C LEU A 350 3.02 7.37 21.58
N SER A 351 1.94 6.71 22.02
CA SER A 351 1.42 6.95 23.37
C SER A 351 2.43 6.49 24.43
N PRO A 352 2.37 7.05 25.68
CA PRO A 352 3.36 6.75 26.73
C PRO A 352 3.59 5.28 26.96
N LYS A 353 2.54 4.46 26.95
CA LYS A 353 2.63 2.99 27.11
C LYS A 353 3.60 2.35 26.12
N TYR A 354 3.62 2.82 24.86
CA TYR A 354 4.47 2.24 23.82
C TYR A 354 5.85 2.89 23.77
N GLN A 355 5.97 4.15 24.20
CA GLN A 355 7.29 4.77 24.44
C GLN A 355 8.06 4.00 25.52
N GLU A 356 7.40 3.59 26.61
CA GLU A 356 8.00 2.77 27.66
C GLU A 356 8.44 1.38 27.17
N SER A 357 7.86 0.86 26.09
CA SER A 357 8.28 -0.40 25.50
C SER A 357 9.61 -0.31 24.76
N MET A 358 10.09 0.88 24.41
CA MET A 358 11.40 1.12 23.79
C MET A 358 12.49 1.16 24.85
N ASN A 359 12.85 -0.01 25.39
CA ASN A 359 13.83 -0.13 26.44
C ASN A 359 14.78 -1.30 26.18
N TYR A 360 15.84 -1.39 26.97
CA TYR A 360 16.89 -2.39 26.80
C TYR A 360 16.39 -3.84 26.97
N GLN A 361 15.35 -4.07 27.77
CA GLN A 361 14.81 -5.42 28.03
C GLN A 361 13.98 -5.94 26.86
N THR A 362 13.20 -5.08 26.24
CA THR A 362 12.32 -5.44 25.10
C THR A 362 13.06 -5.38 23.78
N ASN A 363 14.08 -4.54 23.69
CA ASN A 363 14.83 -4.24 22.47
C ASN A 363 13.92 -3.78 21.31
N TYR A 364 12.89 -2.98 21.64
CA TYR A 364 12.02 -2.35 20.65
C TYR A 364 12.64 -1.04 20.16
N GLY A 365 12.67 -0.84 18.83
CA GLY A 365 12.82 0.46 18.21
C GLY A 365 11.46 1.15 18.01
N LEU A 366 11.48 2.30 17.34
CA LEU A 366 10.26 3.09 17.06
C LEU A 366 9.28 2.32 16.18
N GLU A 367 9.79 1.62 15.16
CA GLU A 367 8.99 0.80 14.24
C GLU A 367 8.24 -0.31 15.00
N GLU A 368 8.95 -1.11 15.80
CA GLU A 368 8.31 -2.22 16.52
C GLU A 368 7.30 -1.73 17.56
N ALA A 369 7.58 -0.62 18.23
CA ALA A 369 6.67 -0.03 19.20
C ALA A 369 5.42 0.56 18.51
N GLY A 370 5.57 1.18 17.35
CA GLY A 370 4.46 1.66 16.53
C GLY A 370 3.59 0.53 15.97
N MET A 371 4.21 -0.53 15.46
CA MET A 371 3.50 -1.74 15.04
C MET A 371 2.77 -2.41 16.20
N LYS A 372 3.35 -2.41 17.41
CA LYS A 372 2.68 -2.94 18.60
C LYS A 372 1.44 -2.13 18.97
N GLN A 373 1.50 -0.79 18.89
CA GLN A 373 0.34 0.07 19.13
C GLN A 373 -0.76 -0.18 18.10
N MET A 374 -0.43 -0.30 16.83
CA MET A 374 -1.39 -0.65 15.77
C MET A 374 -1.99 -2.05 15.99
N ASP A 375 -1.16 -3.03 16.31
CA ASP A 375 -1.62 -4.40 16.56
C ASP A 375 -2.58 -4.50 17.76
N ASP A 376 -2.31 -3.76 18.85
CA ASP A 376 -3.21 -3.68 20.00
C ASP A 376 -4.55 -3.00 19.64
N SER A 377 -4.54 -1.98 18.79
CA SER A 377 -5.74 -1.33 18.26
C SER A 377 -6.58 -2.32 17.44
N ILE A 378 -5.94 -3.09 16.56
CA ILE A 378 -6.60 -4.15 15.79
C ILE A 378 -7.15 -5.24 16.73
N GLY A 379 -6.38 -5.62 17.75
CA GLY A 379 -6.82 -6.55 18.79
C GLY A 379 -8.09 -6.09 19.52
N ALA A 380 -8.19 -4.80 19.81
CA ALA A 380 -9.36 -4.20 20.46
C ALA A 380 -10.61 -4.26 19.54
N ILE A 381 -10.45 -3.97 18.25
CA ILE A 381 -11.53 -4.10 17.25
C ILE A 381 -11.99 -5.55 17.12
N MET A 382 -11.05 -6.48 17.01
CA MET A 382 -11.36 -7.93 16.89
C MET A 382 -12.07 -8.45 18.15
N LYS A 383 -11.61 -8.02 19.33
CA LYS A 383 -12.27 -8.36 20.58
C LYS A 383 -13.70 -7.82 20.63
N HIS A 384 -13.92 -6.60 20.18
CA HIS A 384 -15.26 -6.01 20.14
C HIS A 384 -16.20 -6.79 19.22
N LEU A 385 -15.72 -7.25 18.05
CA LEU A 385 -16.48 -8.15 17.17
C LEU A 385 -16.90 -9.45 17.88
N ASP A 386 -15.99 -10.03 18.68
CA ASP A 386 -16.29 -11.22 19.50
C ASP A 386 -17.33 -10.89 20.59
N ASP A 387 -17.15 -9.78 21.31
CA ASP A 387 -18.04 -9.34 22.40
C ASP A 387 -19.48 -9.08 21.93
N ILE A 388 -19.64 -8.51 20.73
CA ILE A 388 -20.97 -8.28 20.14
C ILE A 388 -21.52 -9.50 19.39
N GLY A 389 -20.78 -10.61 19.31
CA GLY A 389 -21.22 -11.85 18.66
C GLY A 389 -21.33 -11.78 17.13
N GLU A 390 -20.64 -10.86 16.48
CA GLU A 390 -20.66 -10.71 15.02
C GLU A 390 -19.40 -11.27 14.33
N ALA A 391 -18.41 -11.76 15.07
CA ALA A 391 -17.13 -12.22 14.55
C ALA A 391 -17.25 -13.34 13.50
N ASP A 392 -18.17 -14.28 13.69
CA ASP A 392 -18.38 -15.40 12.77
C ASP A 392 -19.05 -14.98 11.45
N ASN A 393 -19.83 -13.89 11.46
CA ASN A 393 -20.51 -13.37 10.27
C ASN A 393 -19.77 -12.17 9.67
N THR A 394 -18.49 -11.98 9.98
CA THR A 394 -17.69 -10.84 9.47
C THR A 394 -16.52 -11.31 8.63
N LEU A 395 -16.44 -10.82 7.40
CA LEU A 395 -15.23 -10.84 6.59
C LEU A 395 -14.32 -9.72 7.09
N VAL A 396 -13.22 -10.09 7.76
CA VAL A 396 -12.19 -9.17 8.21
C VAL A 396 -10.99 -9.26 7.28
N VAL A 397 -10.55 -8.13 6.76
CA VAL A 397 -9.34 -8.02 5.92
C VAL A 397 -8.41 -7.00 6.55
N PHE A 398 -7.15 -7.35 6.66
CA PHE A 398 -6.05 -6.42 6.93
C PHE A 398 -5.14 -6.32 5.72
N SER A 399 -4.79 -5.09 5.31
CA SER A 399 -3.76 -4.81 4.32
C SER A 399 -3.20 -3.39 4.52
N THR A 400 -2.46 -2.89 3.55
CA THR A 400 -1.94 -1.52 3.51
C THR A 400 -2.18 -0.90 2.13
N ASP A 401 -2.05 0.41 2.02
CA ASP A 401 -2.35 1.18 0.81
C ASP A 401 -1.23 1.13 -0.24
N ASN A 402 0.02 1.04 0.17
CA ASN A 402 1.19 0.98 -0.71
C ASN A 402 2.35 0.21 -0.06
N GLY A 403 3.42 0.02 -0.82
CA GLY A 403 4.64 -0.58 -0.32
C GLY A 403 5.29 0.23 0.79
N ALA A 404 6.18 -0.43 1.55
CA ALA A 404 6.85 0.14 2.70
C ALA A 404 7.62 1.43 2.37
N GLU A 405 7.54 2.42 3.26
CA GLU A 405 8.35 3.65 3.20
C GLU A 405 9.64 3.46 4.02
N VAL A 406 10.64 2.81 3.43
CA VAL A 406 11.88 2.44 4.14
C VAL A 406 12.88 3.59 4.26
N PHE A 407 12.69 4.70 3.54
CA PHE A 407 13.62 5.82 3.51
C PHE A 407 13.43 6.82 4.67
N THR A 408 12.46 6.61 5.53
CA THR A 408 12.14 7.48 6.68
C THR A 408 12.56 6.88 8.03
N TRP A 409 13.45 5.89 8.00
CA TRP A 409 13.97 5.29 9.24
C TRP A 409 14.30 6.38 10.30
N PRO A 410 13.95 6.20 11.59
CA PRO A 410 13.61 4.96 12.31
C PRO A 410 12.12 4.57 12.31
N ASP A 411 11.23 5.36 11.77
CA ASP A 411 9.83 4.99 11.55
C ASP A 411 9.60 4.59 10.08
N GLY A 412 8.35 4.42 9.66
CA GLY A 412 8.02 3.89 8.34
C GLY A 412 7.88 2.38 8.33
N GLY A 413 8.18 1.74 7.20
CA GLY A 413 7.96 0.33 6.99
C GLY A 413 9.20 -0.43 6.52
N MET A 414 9.16 -1.78 6.60
CA MET A 414 10.22 -2.65 6.13
C MET A 414 9.70 -3.72 5.16
N THR A 415 10.45 -3.97 4.09
CA THR A 415 10.14 -4.99 3.09
C THR A 415 11.40 -5.71 2.63
N PRO A 416 11.31 -7.03 2.28
CA PRO A 416 12.42 -7.75 1.67
C PRO A 416 12.57 -7.47 0.17
N PHE A 417 11.54 -6.88 -0.44
CA PHE A 417 11.46 -6.66 -1.88
C PHE A 417 12.27 -5.44 -2.31
N LYS A 418 12.64 -5.41 -3.61
CA LYS A 418 13.44 -4.32 -4.18
C LYS A 418 12.69 -3.00 -4.12
N ALA A 419 13.42 -1.96 -3.74
CA ALA A 419 12.95 -0.57 -3.63
C ALA A 419 11.80 -0.41 -2.59
N THR A 420 10.96 0.59 -2.75
CA THR A 420 10.09 1.10 -1.70
C THR A 420 8.90 1.85 -2.30
N LYS A 421 8.00 2.33 -1.46
CA LYS A 421 6.92 3.29 -1.79
C LYS A 421 7.35 4.28 -2.87
N GLY A 422 6.47 4.59 -3.80
CA GLY A 422 6.69 5.53 -4.90
C GLY A 422 7.41 4.93 -6.11
N THR A 423 7.78 3.64 -6.09
CA THR A 423 8.45 2.96 -7.21
C THR A 423 7.58 1.84 -7.79
N VAL A 424 7.86 1.46 -9.05
CA VAL A 424 7.16 0.34 -9.73
C VAL A 424 7.85 -1.01 -9.51
N MET A 425 8.74 -1.09 -8.52
CA MET A 425 9.37 -2.32 -8.08
C MET A 425 8.46 -3.10 -7.12
N GLU A 426 8.80 -4.35 -6.85
CA GLU A 426 8.00 -5.19 -5.94
C GLU A 426 7.86 -4.55 -4.54
N GLY A 427 8.92 -3.89 -4.03
CA GLY A 427 8.85 -3.20 -2.74
C GLY A 427 7.91 -2.00 -2.69
N GLY A 428 7.53 -1.44 -3.84
CA GLY A 428 6.54 -0.36 -3.93
C GLY A 428 5.09 -0.85 -4.01
N PHE A 429 4.86 -2.10 -4.44
CA PHE A 429 3.52 -2.62 -4.75
C PHE A 429 3.13 -3.87 -3.95
N ARG A 430 4.09 -4.76 -3.67
CA ARG A 430 3.82 -6.03 -3.01
C ARG A 430 3.78 -5.85 -1.50
N VAL A 431 2.59 -6.08 -0.93
CA VAL A 431 2.28 -5.73 0.45
C VAL A 431 1.66 -6.89 1.22
N PRO A 432 1.64 -6.86 2.56
CA PRO A 432 0.94 -7.88 3.33
C PRO A 432 -0.58 -7.77 3.13
N CYS A 433 -1.24 -8.92 3.10
CA CYS A 433 -2.70 -9.01 3.17
C CYS A 433 -3.11 -10.27 3.93
N ILE A 434 -4.05 -10.13 4.86
CA ILE A 434 -4.60 -11.22 5.65
C ILE A 434 -6.12 -11.11 5.59
N ALA A 435 -6.82 -12.20 5.30
CA ALA A 435 -8.28 -12.24 5.29
C ALA A 435 -8.80 -13.35 6.20
N ARG A 436 -9.77 -13.04 7.07
CA ARG A 436 -10.43 -13.98 7.96
C ARG A 436 -11.95 -13.92 7.74
N TRP A 437 -12.54 -15.06 7.50
CA TRP A 437 -14.00 -15.21 7.45
C TRP A 437 -14.35 -16.60 8.00
N PRO A 438 -14.73 -16.70 9.27
CA PRO A 438 -14.96 -17.98 9.91
C PRO A 438 -15.97 -18.81 9.16
N GLY A 439 -15.67 -20.10 9.00
CA GLY A 439 -16.52 -21.01 8.28
C GLY A 439 -16.58 -20.85 6.76
N LYS A 440 -15.91 -19.85 6.20
CA LYS A 440 -15.81 -19.58 4.75
C LYS A 440 -14.38 -19.69 4.26
N ILE A 441 -13.46 -19.01 4.93
CA ILE A 441 -12.02 -19.08 4.64
C ILE A 441 -11.40 -20.11 5.56
N LYS A 442 -10.67 -21.06 4.99
CA LYS A 442 -9.98 -22.12 5.74
C LYS A 442 -8.83 -21.52 6.58
N PRO A 443 -8.82 -21.73 7.90
CA PRO A 443 -7.75 -21.24 8.78
C PRO A 443 -6.37 -21.73 8.37
N GLY A 444 -5.35 -20.85 8.51
CA GLY A 444 -3.95 -21.16 8.26
C GLY A 444 -3.60 -21.32 6.78
N THR A 445 -4.47 -20.93 5.85
CA THR A 445 -4.21 -21.00 4.41
C THR A 445 -3.14 -19.97 4.00
N ILE A 446 -2.22 -20.40 3.15
CA ILE A 446 -1.27 -19.52 2.43
C ILE A 446 -1.71 -19.45 0.97
N GLN A 447 -2.05 -18.27 0.50
CA GLN A 447 -2.52 -18.03 -0.85
C GLN A 447 -1.44 -17.39 -1.71
N ASN A 448 -1.01 -18.11 -2.75
CA ASN A 448 0.03 -17.68 -3.69
C ASN A 448 -0.53 -17.22 -5.05
N GLY A 449 -1.83 -17.21 -5.24
CA GLY A 449 -2.47 -16.66 -6.43
C GLY A 449 -2.35 -15.14 -6.45
N LEU A 450 -2.17 -14.58 -7.63
CA LEU A 450 -2.08 -13.13 -7.81
C LEU A 450 -3.39 -12.45 -7.39
N PHE A 451 -3.30 -11.46 -6.50
CA PHE A 451 -4.43 -10.70 -5.99
C PHE A 451 -4.05 -9.21 -5.89
N SER A 452 -4.96 -8.32 -6.24
CA SER A 452 -4.74 -6.88 -6.16
C SER A 452 -5.78 -6.20 -5.26
N GLY A 453 -5.44 -5.03 -4.74
CA GLY A 453 -6.39 -4.15 -4.06
C GLY A 453 -7.67 -3.91 -4.87
N LEU A 454 -7.55 -3.83 -6.21
CA LEU A 454 -8.66 -3.73 -7.16
C LEU A 454 -9.71 -4.84 -7.01
N ASP A 455 -9.27 -6.05 -6.67
CA ASP A 455 -10.13 -7.24 -6.65
C ASP A 455 -11.11 -7.24 -5.49
N TRP A 456 -10.86 -6.44 -4.45
CA TRP A 456 -11.77 -6.37 -3.31
C TRP A 456 -13.13 -5.81 -3.68
N PHE A 457 -13.21 -4.85 -4.60
CA PHE A 457 -14.51 -4.28 -5.01
C PHE A 457 -15.47 -5.37 -5.51
N PRO A 458 -15.21 -6.08 -6.62
CA PRO A 458 -16.14 -7.11 -7.10
C PRO A 458 -16.24 -8.32 -6.16
N THR A 459 -15.20 -8.62 -5.38
CA THR A 459 -15.20 -9.74 -4.42
C THR A 459 -16.12 -9.47 -3.22
N MET A 460 -16.07 -8.28 -2.64
CA MET A 460 -16.95 -7.89 -1.53
C MET A 460 -18.40 -7.80 -1.97
N LEU A 461 -18.67 -7.29 -3.18
CA LEU A 461 -20.02 -7.26 -3.71
C LEU A 461 -20.56 -8.66 -3.99
N ALA A 462 -19.73 -9.58 -4.49
CA ALA A 462 -20.10 -10.98 -4.65
C ALA A 462 -20.39 -11.66 -3.29
N ALA A 463 -19.57 -11.40 -2.26
CA ALA A 463 -19.81 -11.86 -0.90
C ALA A 463 -21.12 -11.30 -0.31
N ALA A 464 -21.49 -10.08 -0.66
CA ALA A 464 -22.74 -9.42 -0.28
C ALA A 464 -23.96 -9.88 -1.09
N GLY A 465 -23.75 -10.76 -2.11
CA GLY A 465 -24.82 -11.33 -2.94
C GLY A 465 -25.00 -10.70 -4.31
N ASN A 466 -24.11 -9.79 -4.73
CA ASN A 466 -24.08 -9.24 -6.10
C ASN A 466 -22.79 -9.61 -6.86
N PRO A 467 -22.68 -10.79 -7.48
CA PRO A 467 -21.51 -11.18 -8.26
C PRO A 467 -21.41 -10.48 -9.63
N ASN A 468 -22.47 -9.77 -10.07
CA ASN A 468 -22.58 -9.20 -11.42
C ASN A 468 -22.22 -7.71 -11.48
N ILE A 469 -21.77 -7.12 -10.39
CA ILE A 469 -21.51 -5.67 -10.29
C ILE A 469 -20.59 -5.14 -11.39
N THR A 470 -19.61 -5.93 -11.84
CA THR A 470 -18.68 -5.56 -12.92
C THR A 470 -19.46 -5.31 -14.24
N ASP A 471 -20.32 -6.24 -14.64
CA ASP A 471 -21.12 -6.12 -15.86
C ASP A 471 -22.18 -5.01 -15.72
N GLU A 472 -22.77 -4.87 -14.54
CA GLU A 472 -23.73 -3.81 -14.23
C GLU A 472 -23.11 -2.42 -14.41
N LEU A 473 -21.89 -2.21 -13.86
CA LEU A 473 -21.17 -0.93 -13.99
C LEU A 473 -20.69 -0.67 -15.42
N LEU A 474 -20.26 -1.69 -16.16
CA LEU A 474 -19.90 -1.54 -17.58
C LEU A 474 -21.08 -1.05 -18.42
N ASN A 475 -22.29 -1.58 -18.17
CA ASN A 475 -23.50 -1.23 -18.91
C ASN A 475 -24.18 0.04 -18.40
N GLY A 476 -23.87 0.45 -17.19
CA GLY A 476 -24.50 1.56 -16.48
C GLY A 476 -25.61 1.08 -15.55
N VAL A 477 -25.43 1.29 -14.24
CA VAL A 477 -26.36 0.89 -13.19
C VAL A 477 -26.75 2.08 -12.31
N LYS A 478 -28.01 2.16 -11.94
CA LYS A 478 -28.50 3.18 -10.99
C LYS A 478 -28.30 2.70 -9.57
N LEU A 479 -27.47 3.41 -8.80
CA LEU A 479 -27.23 3.16 -7.39
C LEU A 479 -27.56 4.46 -6.61
N GLY A 480 -28.58 4.41 -5.76
CA GLY A 480 -29.12 5.60 -5.12
C GLY A 480 -29.68 6.60 -6.16
N ASP A 481 -29.23 7.85 -6.08
CA ASP A 481 -29.70 8.95 -6.93
C ASP A 481 -28.93 9.04 -8.27
N ARG A 482 -27.84 8.28 -8.46
CA ARG A 482 -26.93 8.40 -9.60
C ARG A 482 -26.89 7.14 -10.44
N THR A 483 -26.61 7.32 -11.73
CA THR A 483 -26.23 6.23 -12.63
C THR A 483 -24.72 6.24 -12.78
N TYR A 484 -24.11 5.09 -12.47
CA TYR A 484 -22.67 4.87 -12.59
C TYR A 484 -22.38 4.02 -13.81
N LYS A 485 -21.38 4.42 -14.58
CA LYS A 485 -20.86 3.65 -15.72
C LYS A 485 -19.35 3.63 -15.64
N ASN A 486 -18.80 2.55 -15.10
CA ASN A 486 -17.41 2.42 -14.74
C ASN A 486 -16.81 1.12 -15.30
N HIS A 487 -15.51 1.15 -15.57
CA HIS A 487 -14.73 -0.04 -15.90
C HIS A 487 -13.94 -0.49 -14.67
N LEU A 488 -14.44 -1.51 -13.98
CA LEU A 488 -13.65 -2.12 -12.91
C LEU A 488 -12.47 -2.87 -13.51
N ASP A 489 -11.28 -2.65 -12.95
CA ASP A 489 -10.06 -3.40 -13.27
C ASP A 489 -9.84 -4.58 -12.31
N GLY A 490 -10.73 -4.73 -11.32
CA GLY A 490 -10.75 -5.80 -10.35
C GLY A 490 -11.47 -7.05 -10.86
N TYR A 491 -11.04 -8.21 -10.38
CA TYR A 491 -11.66 -9.51 -10.61
C TYR A 491 -12.37 -10.01 -9.36
N ASN A 492 -13.55 -10.61 -9.53
CA ASN A 492 -14.21 -11.30 -8.43
C ASN A 492 -13.44 -12.57 -8.04
N GLN A 493 -12.76 -12.52 -6.91
CA GLN A 493 -11.91 -13.57 -6.37
C GLN A 493 -12.59 -14.38 -5.23
N LEU A 494 -13.91 -14.32 -5.13
CA LEU A 494 -14.63 -15.02 -4.07
C LEU A 494 -14.35 -16.54 -4.09
N ASP A 495 -14.27 -17.14 -5.28
CA ASP A 495 -13.95 -18.57 -5.42
C ASP A 495 -12.55 -18.90 -4.88
N LEU A 496 -11.57 -17.99 -5.08
CA LEU A 496 -10.23 -18.14 -4.53
C LEU A 496 -10.25 -18.10 -2.98
N LEU A 497 -10.99 -17.15 -2.40
CA LEU A 497 -11.12 -17.05 -0.94
C LEU A 497 -11.78 -18.28 -0.31
N LEU A 498 -12.72 -18.91 -1.04
CA LEU A 498 -13.48 -20.08 -0.60
C LEU A 498 -12.81 -21.42 -0.95
N ASP A 499 -11.56 -21.40 -1.47
CA ASP A 499 -10.84 -22.60 -1.95
C ASP A 499 -11.61 -23.41 -3.01
N LYS A 500 -12.36 -22.70 -3.89
CA LYS A 500 -13.18 -23.26 -4.97
C LYS A 500 -12.58 -23.08 -6.37
N GLY A 501 -11.50 -22.31 -6.48
CA GLY A 501 -10.86 -22.07 -7.75
C GLY A 501 -9.57 -21.26 -7.65
N PRO A 502 -8.79 -21.20 -8.72
CA PRO A 502 -7.57 -20.39 -8.77
C PRO A 502 -7.89 -18.90 -8.86
N SER A 503 -6.85 -18.06 -8.70
CA SER A 503 -6.98 -16.63 -9.00
C SER A 503 -7.42 -16.41 -10.46
N LYS A 504 -8.37 -15.51 -10.64
CA LYS A 504 -8.84 -15.06 -11.96
C LYS A 504 -7.91 -14.00 -12.56
N ARG A 505 -7.05 -13.39 -11.74
CA ARG A 505 -6.09 -12.38 -12.19
C ARG A 505 -4.84 -13.06 -12.77
N GLN A 506 -4.48 -12.65 -13.99
CA GLN A 506 -3.27 -13.13 -14.67
C GLN A 506 -2.27 -12.00 -14.96
N GLU A 507 -2.73 -10.75 -14.89
CA GLU A 507 -1.92 -9.56 -15.17
C GLU A 507 -2.04 -8.52 -14.06
N LEU A 508 -1.01 -7.68 -13.93
CA LEU A 508 -0.98 -6.51 -13.06
C LEU A 508 -0.23 -5.38 -13.75
N PHE A 509 -0.81 -4.18 -13.72
CA PHE A 509 -0.22 -2.97 -14.26
C PHE A 509 0.32 -2.10 -13.14
N TYR A 510 1.59 -1.73 -13.20
CA TYR A 510 2.27 -0.93 -12.18
C TYR A 510 2.38 0.51 -12.67
N PHE A 511 1.64 1.40 -12.02
CA PHE A 511 1.68 2.83 -12.34
C PHE A 511 2.54 3.58 -11.33
N GLY A 512 3.49 4.40 -11.83
CA GLY A 512 4.24 5.36 -11.03
C GLY A 512 3.78 6.78 -11.34
N GLY A 513 2.83 7.30 -10.57
CA GLY A 513 2.07 8.47 -10.96
C GLY A 513 1.22 8.15 -12.20
N PRO A 514 1.12 9.04 -13.20
CA PRO A 514 0.34 8.78 -14.42
C PRO A 514 1.03 7.84 -15.44
N HIS A 515 2.23 7.34 -15.14
CA HIS A 515 3.04 6.59 -16.10
C HIS A 515 2.98 5.09 -15.83
N LEU A 516 2.68 4.31 -16.87
CA LEU A 516 2.81 2.85 -16.82
C LEU A 516 4.32 2.50 -16.73
N GLY A 517 4.73 1.94 -15.62
CA GLY A 517 6.15 1.64 -15.36
C GLY A 517 6.50 0.17 -15.49
N ALA A 518 5.55 -0.71 -15.26
CA ALA A 518 5.73 -2.14 -15.45
C ALA A 518 4.41 -2.86 -15.71
N VAL A 519 4.49 -4.05 -16.28
CA VAL A 519 3.38 -5.00 -16.41
C VAL A 519 3.86 -6.37 -15.96
N ARG A 520 3.09 -7.04 -15.12
CA ARG A 520 3.28 -8.45 -14.80
C ARG A 520 2.26 -9.28 -15.57
N ILE A 521 2.71 -10.36 -16.20
CA ILE A 521 1.86 -11.36 -16.86
C ILE A 521 2.29 -12.73 -16.34
N GLY A 522 1.44 -13.39 -15.59
CA GLY A 522 1.77 -14.61 -14.87
C GLY A 522 2.96 -14.41 -13.93
N ASP A 523 4.06 -15.14 -14.16
CA ASP A 523 5.26 -15.07 -13.33
C ASP A 523 6.30 -14.05 -13.82
N PHE A 524 6.06 -13.41 -14.97
CA PHE A 524 7.02 -12.49 -15.57
C PHE A 524 6.58 -11.04 -15.45
N LYS A 525 7.49 -10.19 -14.97
CA LYS A 525 7.34 -8.75 -14.88
C LYS A 525 8.23 -8.05 -15.90
N TYR A 526 7.66 -7.08 -16.61
CA TYR A 526 8.28 -6.30 -17.66
C TYR A 526 8.31 -4.85 -17.21
N GLN A 527 9.52 -4.27 -17.06
CA GLN A 527 9.71 -2.92 -16.55
C GLN A 527 10.11 -1.98 -17.69
N PHE A 528 9.41 -0.87 -17.85
CA PHE A 528 9.60 0.12 -18.91
C PHE A 528 10.51 1.27 -18.48
N TYR A 529 10.61 1.51 -17.17
CA TYR A 529 11.56 2.47 -16.59
C TYR A 529 12.05 1.97 -15.23
N GLN A 530 13.14 2.55 -14.78
CA GLN A 530 13.67 2.35 -13.44
C GLN A 530 13.79 3.69 -12.71
N GLN A 531 13.80 3.63 -11.39
CA GLN A 531 13.90 4.77 -10.49
C GLN A 531 14.86 4.42 -9.34
N PRO A 532 16.18 4.33 -9.63
CA PRO A 532 17.16 3.76 -8.70
C PRO A 532 17.35 4.58 -7.43
N GLN A 533 16.99 5.86 -7.45
CA GLN A 533 17.07 6.77 -6.29
C GLN A 533 15.75 6.85 -5.50
N GLY A 534 14.82 5.92 -5.75
CA GLY A 534 13.52 5.90 -5.08
C GLY A 534 12.55 6.98 -5.57
N TRP A 535 11.50 7.24 -4.83
CA TRP A 535 10.40 8.12 -5.22
C TRP A 535 10.84 9.53 -5.68
N PRO A 536 11.74 10.25 -4.97
CA PRO A 536 12.20 11.57 -5.42
C PRO A 536 13.14 11.53 -6.62
N GLY A 537 13.66 10.36 -6.97
CA GLY A 537 14.69 10.20 -8.00
C GLY A 537 14.16 10.29 -9.43
N PRO A 538 15.05 10.51 -10.40
CA PRO A 538 14.69 10.55 -11.81
C PRO A 538 14.24 9.16 -12.29
N LYS A 539 13.26 9.16 -13.21
CA LYS A 539 12.85 7.97 -13.96
C LYS A 539 13.76 7.80 -15.16
N THR A 540 14.37 6.63 -15.28
CA THR A 540 15.24 6.27 -16.41
C THR A 540 14.52 5.24 -17.28
N THR A 541 14.11 5.65 -18.47
CA THR A 541 13.55 4.76 -19.50
C THR A 541 14.63 3.93 -20.15
N THR A 542 14.26 2.72 -20.55
CA THR A 542 15.13 1.79 -21.27
C THR A 542 14.61 1.61 -22.71
N ASP A 543 15.48 1.42 -23.66
CA ASP A 543 15.10 1.12 -25.05
C ASP A 543 14.32 -0.19 -25.14
N MET A 544 14.68 -1.14 -24.30
CA MET A 544 14.02 -2.43 -24.16
C MET A 544 13.54 -2.63 -22.73
N PRO A 545 12.29 -3.07 -22.49
CA PRO A 545 11.86 -3.41 -21.16
C PRO A 545 12.76 -4.46 -20.52
N THR A 546 13.06 -4.33 -19.23
CA THR A 546 13.71 -5.41 -18.50
C THR A 546 12.67 -6.47 -18.13
N ILE A 547 13.05 -7.74 -18.18
CA ILE A 547 12.18 -8.87 -17.86
C ILE A 547 12.72 -9.57 -16.61
N VAL A 548 11.83 -9.82 -15.64
CA VAL A 548 12.17 -10.54 -14.41
C VAL A 548 11.14 -11.65 -14.20
N ASN A 549 11.59 -12.87 -13.92
CA ASN A 549 10.72 -13.93 -13.43
C ASN A 549 10.56 -13.79 -11.92
N ILE A 550 9.41 -13.28 -11.47
CA ILE A 550 9.15 -12.95 -10.05
C ILE A 550 9.09 -14.19 -9.14
N ARG A 551 8.89 -15.40 -9.70
CA ARG A 551 8.96 -16.65 -8.92
C ARG A 551 10.39 -17.10 -8.65
N GLN A 552 11.29 -16.91 -9.63
CA GLN A 552 12.70 -17.28 -9.53
C GLN A 552 13.55 -16.16 -8.88
N ASP A 553 13.17 -14.91 -9.13
CA ASP A 553 13.81 -13.72 -8.57
C ASP A 553 12.77 -12.76 -7.96
N PRO A 554 12.18 -13.13 -6.81
CA PRO A 554 11.14 -12.32 -6.16
C PRO A 554 11.67 -10.99 -5.63
N PHE A 555 12.98 -10.80 -5.58
CA PHE A 555 13.65 -9.59 -5.11
C PHE A 555 14.14 -8.69 -6.25
N GLU A 556 13.82 -9.04 -7.51
CA GLU A 556 14.20 -8.27 -8.69
C GLU A 556 15.71 -7.91 -8.74
N ARG A 557 16.57 -8.83 -8.36
CA ARG A 557 18.03 -8.64 -8.34
C ARG A 557 18.62 -8.58 -9.73
N THR A 558 17.94 -9.20 -10.70
CA THR A 558 18.30 -9.26 -12.10
C THR A 558 17.16 -8.74 -12.97
N PRO A 559 17.44 -8.02 -14.06
CA PRO A 559 18.68 -7.28 -14.34
C PRO A 559 18.73 -5.95 -13.61
N SER A 560 19.91 -5.47 -13.29
CA SER A 560 20.10 -4.14 -12.72
C SER A 560 20.57 -3.19 -13.81
N ILE A 561 19.76 -2.22 -14.20
CA ILE A 561 20.21 -1.10 -15.05
C ILE A 561 21.12 -0.21 -14.21
N GLY A 562 22.34 0.02 -14.69
CA GLY A 562 23.34 0.86 -14.01
C GLY A 562 24.48 0.09 -13.36
N GLN A 563 24.42 -1.24 -13.24
CA GLN A 563 25.64 -2.04 -13.02
C GLN A 563 26.35 -2.20 -14.35
N GLN A 564 27.26 -1.29 -14.62
CA GLN A 564 27.95 -1.17 -15.92
C GLN A 564 29.08 -2.17 -16.15
N SER A 565 29.19 -3.21 -15.34
CA SER A 565 30.23 -4.19 -15.56
C SER A 565 29.71 -5.32 -16.43
N LEU A 566 30.15 -5.35 -17.68
CA LEU A 566 30.06 -6.50 -18.57
C LEU A 566 30.71 -7.77 -17.97
N ASN A 567 31.46 -7.63 -16.90
CA ASN A 567 32.12 -8.67 -16.14
C ASN A 567 31.34 -9.09 -14.88
N ASP A 568 30.25 -8.40 -14.54
CA ASP A 568 29.37 -8.83 -13.49
C ASP A 568 28.57 -10.05 -13.98
N LEU A 569 28.37 -11.02 -13.10
CA LEU A 569 27.61 -12.25 -13.37
C LEU A 569 26.22 -11.99 -14.00
N GLY A 570 25.70 -10.77 -13.88
CA GLY A 570 24.45 -10.31 -14.49
C GLY A 570 24.47 -10.17 -16.02
N GLY A 571 25.61 -9.85 -16.64
CA GLY A 571 25.67 -9.64 -18.09
C GLY A 571 25.45 -10.92 -18.90
N GLY A 572 26.01 -12.04 -18.45
CA GLY A 572 25.82 -13.36 -19.07
C GLY A 572 24.37 -13.86 -18.90
N TYR A 573 23.81 -13.71 -17.70
CA TYR A 573 22.42 -14.06 -17.43
C TYR A 573 21.43 -13.27 -18.30
N MET A 574 21.62 -11.97 -18.45
CA MET A 574 20.74 -11.14 -19.28
C MET A 574 20.77 -11.57 -20.74
N ASN A 575 21.95 -11.82 -21.31
CA ASN A 575 22.08 -12.23 -22.70
C ASN A 575 21.40 -13.58 -22.94
N ASP A 576 21.62 -14.56 -22.07
CA ASP A 576 20.96 -15.86 -22.14
C ASP A 576 19.45 -15.75 -21.97
N PHE A 577 18.99 -14.95 -20.99
CA PHE A 577 17.57 -14.77 -20.75
C PHE A 577 16.87 -14.13 -21.95
N TYR A 578 17.40 -13.03 -22.49
CA TYR A 578 16.83 -12.38 -23.67
C TYR A 578 16.85 -13.30 -24.90
N ALA A 579 17.92 -14.07 -25.10
CA ALA A 579 17.99 -15.00 -26.22
C ALA A 579 16.89 -16.08 -26.18
N ARG A 580 16.50 -16.52 -24.98
CA ARG A 580 15.48 -17.57 -24.77
C ARG A 580 14.07 -17.04 -24.63
N GLU A 581 13.88 -15.86 -24.06
CA GLU A 581 12.58 -15.33 -23.59
C GLU A 581 12.12 -14.09 -24.38
N PHE A 582 12.86 -13.67 -25.42
CA PHE A 582 12.56 -12.47 -26.21
C PHE A 582 11.15 -12.50 -26.84
N TRP A 583 10.66 -13.68 -27.22
CA TRP A 583 9.32 -13.88 -27.75
C TRP A 583 8.19 -13.40 -26.81
N ARG A 584 8.47 -13.26 -25.52
CA ARG A 584 7.49 -12.78 -24.53
C ARG A 584 7.07 -11.34 -24.74
N PHE A 585 7.87 -10.51 -25.39
CA PHE A 585 7.51 -9.11 -25.66
C PHE A 585 6.22 -8.96 -26.48
N VAL A 586 5.86 -9.95 -27.28
CA VAL A 586 4.60 -9.97 -28.05
C VAL A 586 3.38 -9.95 -27.11
N PHE A 587 3.45 -10.66 -25.98
CA PHE A 587 2.35 -10.67 -25.00
C PHE A 587 2.17 -9.32 -24.35
N VAL A 588 3.26 -8.68 -23.93
CA VAL A 588 3.23 -7.36 -23.27
C VAL A 588 2.54 -6.33 -24.14
N GLN A 589 2.92 -6.28 -25.43
CA GLN A 589 2.31 -5.34 -26.38
C GLN A 589 0.79 -5.55 -26.49
N LYS A 590 0.34 -6.81 -26.50
CA LYS A 590 -1.10 -7.13 -26.58
C LYS A 590 -1.84 -6.69 -25.31
N GLU A 591 -1.28 -6.97 -24.12
CA GLU A 591 -1.94 -6.59 -22.85
C GLU A 591 -1.98 -5.07 -22.65
N VAL A 592 -0.88 -4.37 -22.99
CA VAL A 592 -0.86 -2.90 -22.95
C VAL A 592 -1.84 -2.29 -23.97
N ALA A 593 -1.96 -2.90 -25.17
CA ALA A 593 -2.94 -2.46 -26.18
C ALA A 593 -4.39 -2.65 -25.69
N LYS A 594 -4.70 -3.76 -25.01
CA LYS A 594 -6.02 -3.96 -24.38
C LYS A 594 -6.31 -2.88 -23.33
N LEU A 595 -5.35 -2.61 -22.43
CA LEU A 595 -5.48 -1.55 -21.43
C LEU A 595 -5.74 -0.20 -22.10
N ALA A 596 -4.94 0.15 -23.12
CA ALA A 596 -5.11 1.39 -23.87
C ALA A 596 -6.50 1.49 -24.50
N GLN A 597 -7.03 0.41 -25.05
CA GLN A 597 -8.37 0.37 -25.63
C GLN A 597 -9.47 0.60 -24.57
N THR A 598 -9.28 0.03 -23.36
CA THR A 598 -10.24 0.30 -22.26
C THR A 598 -10.18 1.75 -21.79
N ALA A 599 -9.00 2.39 -21.81
CA ALA A 599 -8.86 3.81 -21.47
C ALA A 599 -9.48 4.75 -22.52
N ILE A 600 -9.53 4.33 -23.78
CA ILE A 600 -10.26 5.05 -24.83
C ILE A 600 -11.77 4.95 -24.58
N ASN A 601 -12.27 3.78 -24.24
CA ASN A 601 -13.71 3.52 -24.02
C ASN A 601 -14.21 4.13 -22.68
N TYR A 602 -13.33 4.20 -21.68
CA TYR A 602 -13.57 4.76 -20.34
C TYR A 602 -12.41 5.71 -20.00
N PRO A 603 -12.47 6.96 -20.51
CA PRO A 603 -11.39 7.93 -20.32
C PRO A 603 -11.23 8.33 -18.86
N PRO A 604 -10.05 8.84 -18.46
CA PRO A 604 -9.83 9.37 -17.13
C PRO A 604 -10.90 10.38 -16.72
N MET A 605 -11.37 10.29 -15.49
CA MET A 605 -12.46 11.14 -14.97
C MET A 605 -12.00 12.56 -14.65
N GLN A 606 -10.70 12.75 -14.45
CA GLN A 606 -10.04 14.04 -14.23
C GLN A 606 -8.56 13.95 -14.63
N ASP A 607 -7.90 15.09 -14.76
CA ASP A 607 -6.46 15.13 -14.98
C ASP A 607 -5.72 14.48 -13.81
N PRO A 608 -4.63 13.73 -14.09
CA PRO A 608 -3.87 13.06 -13.04
C PRO A 608 -3.25 14.05 -12.06
N ALA A 609 -3.32 13.75 -10.77
CA ALA A 609 -2.57 14.48 -9.76
C ALA A 609 -1.07 14.34 -9.99
N SER A 610 -0.31 15.41 -9.78
CA SER A 610 1.14 15.39 -9.87
C SER A 610 1.78 16.45 -8.96
N PHE A 611 2.96 16.14 -8.41
CA PHE A 611 3.75 17.11 -7.65
C PHE A 611 4.56 18.06 -8.52
N ASN A 612 4.70 17.76 -9.81
CA ASN A 612 5.39 18.64 -10.74
C ASN A 612 4.44 19.77 -11.20
N LEU A 613 5.01 20.82 -11.71
CA LEU A 613 4.26 21.98 -12.20
C LEU A 613 3.61 21.76 -13.58
N ASP A 614 3.37 20.51 -14.01
CA ASP A 614 2.89 20.22 -15.37
C ASP A 614 1.50 20.81 -15.64
N ALA A 615 0.62 20.83 -14.65
CA ALA A 615 -0.70 21.48 -14.78
C ALA A 615 -0.54 22.99 -14.98
N ILE A 616 0.35 23.64 -14.23
CA ILE A 616 0.63 25.07 -14.36
C ILE A 616 1.34 25.36 -15.68
N LYS A 617 2.30 24.53 -16.10
CA LYS A 617 2.97 24.65 -17.40
C LYS A 617 1.98 24.57 -18.55
N LYS A 618 1.04 23.59 -18.52
CA LYS A 618 -0.04 23.49 -19.52
C LYS A 618 -0.90 24.75 -19.58
N GLN A 619 -1.22 25.36 -18.43
CA GLN A 619 -1.96 26.60 -18.37
C GLN A 619 -1.16 27.77 -18.98
N ILE A 620 0.13 27.88 -18.64
CA ILE A 620 1.04 28.88 -19.22
C ILE A 620 1.14 28.69 -20.72
N ASP A 621 1.35 27.46 -21.19
CA ASP A 621 1.45 27.14 -22.62
C ASP A 621 0.12 27.47 -23.37
N ALA A 622 -1.01 27.21 -22.74
CA ALA A 622 -2.31 27.58 -23.30
C ALA A 622 -2.49 29.11 -23.41
N VAL A 623 -2.05 29.85 -22.38
CA VAL A 623 -2.08 31.33 -22.41
C VAL A 623 -1.13 31.86 -23.49
N ILE A 624 0.07 31.29 -23.60
CA ILE A 624 1.05 31.68 -24.62
C ILE A 624 0.49 31.43 -26.02
N LYS A 625 -0.07 30.26 -26.28
CA LYS A 625 -0.72 29.94 -27.56
C LYS A 625 -1.88 30.89 -27.89
N ALA A 626 -2.73 31.19 -26.89
CA ALA A 626 -3.84 32.13 -27.08
C ALA A 626 -3.40 33.57 -27.42
N HIS A 627 -2.19 33.99 -26.98
CA HIS A 627 -1.66 35.32 -27.21
C HIS A 627 -0.83 35.42 -28.49
N HIS A 628 -0.21 34.34 -28.94
CA HIS A 628 0.66 34.35 -30.11
C HIS A 628 -0.04 33.87 -31.38
N GLY A 629 -1.30 33.39 -31.32
CA GLY A 629 -2.06 32.84 -32.46
C GLY A 629 -1.19 31.85 -33.24
N ASP A 630 -1.58 30.63 -33.38
CA ASP A 630 -0.83 29.62 -34.13
C ASP A 630 -0.26 30.15 -35.43
#